data_44b961165dea0c0cabcfa36f5b03913c
#
_entry.id   44b961165dea0c0cabcfa36f5b03913c
#
_cell.length_a   1.000
_cell.length_b   1.000
_cell.length_c   1.000
_cell.angle_alpha   90.00
_cell.angle_beta   90.00
_cell.angle_gamma   90.00
#
_symmetry.space_group_name_H-M   'P 1'
#
loop_
_entity.id
_entity.type
_entity.pdbx_description
1 polymer ?
#
loop_
_entity_poly.entity_id
_entity_poly.type
_entity_poly.pdbx_seq_one_letter_code
_entity_poly.pdbx_strand_id
1 'polypeptide(L)'
;DEIIEVVLEHEGGYVNDPKDPGGETNFGIAKRSHPDVDIKNLTKEGAKEIYKEVYWDKNKVESLPEELWHIYFDMCVNQGKSRAVKIIQRAVNGKGGSLTVDGGMGPMTIAAIGKSRVELDRVRSYRVKYYADLVTRKPDLERFYFGWFKRALEV
;
A
#
# COMPACT_ATOMS: atom_id res chain seq x y z
N ASP A 1 15.42 -3.12 0.80
CA ASP A 1 15.84 -1.75 0.44
C ASP A 1 15.46 -1.36 -0.99
N GLU A 2 15.68 -2.24 -1.99
CA GLU A 2 15.30 -1.97 -3.38
C GLU A 2 13.80 -1.69 -3.55
N ILE A 3 12.95 -2.46 -2.87
CA ILE A 3 11.50 -2.27 -2.92
C ILE A 3 11.11 -0.89 -2.39
N ILE A 4 11.72 -0.46 -1.28
CA ILE A 4 11.47 0.86 -0.69
C ILE A 4 11.91 1.97 -1.66
N GLU A 5 13.05 1.81 -2.32
CA GLU A 5 13.52 2.77 -3.33
C GLU A 5 12.54 2.92 -4.48
N VAL A 6 12.06 1.81 -5.04
CA VAL A 6 11.08 1.83 -6.14
C VAL A 6 9.80 2.56 -5.72
N VAL A 7 9.30 2.29 -4.52
CA VAL A 7 8.10 2.97 -4.01
C VAL A 7 8.35 4.47 -3.80
N LEU A 8 9.52 4.85 -3.29
CA LEU A 8 9.88 6.27 -3.14
C LEU A 8 9.94 7.02 -4.47
N GLU A 9 10.32 6.36 -5.55
CA GLU A 9 10.33 6.95 -6.90
C GLU A 9 8.92 7.28 -7.40
N HIS A 10 7.90 6.54 -6.97
CA HIS A 10 6.51 6.82 -7.29
C HIS A 10 5.93 7.96 -6.44
N GLU A 11 6.52 8.26 -5.29
CA GLU A 11 6.08 9.34 -4.43
C GLU A 11 6.74 10.67 -4.85
N GLY A 12 5.99 11.77 -4.78
CA GLY A 12 6.47 13.08 -5.22
C GLY A 12 7.49 13.71 -4.29
N GLY A 13 8.11 14.81 -4.77
CA GLY A 13 8.98 15.65 -3.96
C GLY A 13 8.24 16.50 -2.94
N TYR A 14 8.89 17.55 -2.47
CA TYR A 14 8.30 18.47 -1.49
C TYR A 14 7.15 19.27 -2.08
N VAL A 15 6.02 19.26 -1.39
CA VAL A 15 4.84 20.05 -1.71
C VAL A 15 4.29 20.68 -0.41
N ASN A 16 3.96 21.96 -0.48
CA ASN A 16 3.28 22.65 0.61
C ASN A 16 2.10 23.43 0.04
N ASP A 17 0.93 22.78 -0.01
CA ASP A 17 -0.31 23.40 -0.45
C ASP A 17 -1.13 23.81 0.77
N PRO A 18 -1.36 25.14 1.00
CA PRO A 18 -2.15 25.61 2.14
C PRO A 18 -3.60 25.10 2.14
N LYS A 19 -4.10 24.65 0.98
CA LYS A 19 -5.46 24.11 0.83
C LYS A 19 -5.52 22.61 1.17
N ASP A 20 -4.36 21.94 1.27
CA ASP A 20 -4.30 20.53 1.63
C ASP A 20 -4.37 20.39 3.14
N PRO A 21 -5.40 19.69 3.69
CA PRO A 21 -5.51 19.48 5.12
C PRO A 21 -4.36 18.63 5.71
N GLY A 22 -3.61 17.90 4.87
CA GLY A 22 -2.42 17.15 5.27
C GLY A 22 -1.20 18.03 5.56
N GLY A 23 -1.21 19.30 5.11
CA GLY A 23 -0.09 20.22 5.21
C GLY A 23 1.03 19.91 4.21
N GLU A 24 2.28 20.20 4.61
CA GLU A 24 3.43 19.89 3.77
C GLU A 24 3.68 18.38 3.66
N THR A 25 4.15 17.95 2.48
CA THR A 25 4.54 16.58 2.20
C THR A 25 5.90 16.54 1.50
N ASN A 26 6.65 15.47 1.73
CA ASN A 26 7.89 15.20 1.01
C ASN A 26 8.09 13.69 0.96
N PHE A 27 8.43 13.15 -0.21
CA PHE A 27 8.52 11.70 -0.44
C PHE A 27 7.26 10.94 -0.03
N GLY A 28 6.07 11.58 -0.14
CA GLY A 28 4.81 10.99 0.31
C GLY A 28 4.59 11.01 1.83
N ILE A 29 5.50 11.59 2.59
CA ILE A 29 5.42 11.69 4.06
C ILE A 29 4.79 13.04 4.42
N ALA A 30 3.62 13.00 5.07
CA ALA A 30 2.86 14.19 5.42
C ALA A 30 3.15 14.66 6.86
N LYS A 31 3.25 15.97 7.04
CA LYS A 31 3.42 16.59 8.36
C LYS A 31 2.32 16.19 9.35
N ARG A 32 1.11 16.07 8.85
CA ARG A 32 -0.05 15.67 9.68
C ARG A 32 0.15 14.31 10.33
N SER A 33 0.72 13.35 9.60
CA SER A 33 0.96 11.98 10.10
C SER A 33 2.28 11.85 10.84
N HIS A 34 3.22 12.77 10.62
CA HIS A 34 4.56 12.77 11.20
C HIS A 34 4.92 14.16 11.74
N PRO A 35 4.24 14.62 12.82
CA PRO A 35 4.39 16.00 13.30
C PRO A 35 5.79 16.34 13.80
N ASP A 36 6.57 15.33 14.22
CA ASP A 36 7.93 15.51 14.75
C ASP A 36 9.02 15.51 13.67
N VAL A 37 8.63 15.27 12.39
CA VAL A 37 9.58 15.21 11.28
C VAL A 37 9.71 16.57 10.61
N ASP A 38 10.93 16.99 10.31
CA ASP A 38 11.21 18.15 9.48
C ASP A 38 10.98 17.76 8.00
N ILE A 39 9.75 17.89 7.55
CA ILE A 39 9.30 17.46 6.23
C ILE A 39 10.07 18.17 5.11
N LYS A 40 10.28 19.46 5.26
CA LYS A 40 10.92 20.30 4.22
C LYS A 40 12.35 19.85 3.93
N ASN A 41 13.09 19.51 4.96
CA ASN A 41 14.51 19.14 4.87
C ASN A 41 14.72 17.62 4.89
N LEU A 42 13.63 16.82 4.76
CA LEU A 42 13.73 15.36 4.77
C LEU A 42 14.56 14.88 3.58
N THR A 43 15.57 14.06 3.88
CA THR A 43 16.41 13.42 2.87
C THR A 43 15.79 12.12 2.37
N LYS A 44 16.28 11.61 1.23
CA LYS A 44 15.87 10.30 0.72
C LYS A 44 16.16 9.19 1.73
N GLU A 45 17.32 9.24 2.36
CA GLU A 45 17.74 8.29 3.40
C GLU A 45 16.82 8.34 4.62
N GLY A 46 16.50 9.54 5.09
CA GLY A 46 15.54 9.72 6.20
C GLY A 46 14.16 9.21 5.85
N ALA A 47 13.70 9.42 4.61
CA ALA A 47 12.44 8.87 4.12
C ALA A 47 12.45 7.34 4.10
N LYS A 48 13.55 6.73 3.65
CA LYS A 48 13.71 5.26 3.67
C LYS A 48 13.58 4.68 5.07
N GLU A 49 14.19 5.31 6.06
CA GLU A 49 14.09 4.88 7.47
C GLU A 49 12.65 4.92 7.96
N ILE A 50 11.91 5.98 7.64
CA ILE A 50 10.50 6.11 8.01
C ILE A 50 9.65 5.03 7.32
N TYR A 51 9.85 4.80 6.02
CA TYR A 51 9.13 3.75 5.30
C TYR A 51 9.44 2.36 5.84
N LYS A 52 10.72 2.10 6.18
CA LYS A 52 11.13 0.83 6.78
C LYS A 52 10.42 0.59 8.11
N GLU A 53 10.44 1.56 9.00
CA GLU A 53 9.84 1.42 10.33
C GLU A 53 8.31 1.41 10.28
N VAL A 54 7.70 2.40 9.63
CA VAL A 54 6.26 2.65 9.71
C VAL A 54 5.46 1.76 8.77
N TYR A 55 5.95 1.52 7.55
CA TYR A 55 5.19 0.80 6.52
C TYR A 55 5.67 -0.63 6.30
N TRP A 56 6.95 -0.90 6.51
CA TRP A 56 7.51 -2.24 6.31
C TRP A 56 7.38 -3.08 7.58
N ASP A 57 8.04 -2.67 8.65
CA ASP A 57 8.11 -3.46 9.89
C ASP A 57 6.76 -3.52 10.61
N LYS A 58 6.11 -2.38 10.82
CA LYS A 58 4.80 -2.33 11.49
C LYS A 58 3.71 -3.08 10.74
N ASN A 59 3.80 -3.13 9.42
CA ASN A 59 2.84 -3.84 8.58
C ASN A 59 3.18 -5.32 8.37
N LYS A 60 4.27 -5.80 8.96
CA LYS A 60 4.69 -7.20 8.91
C LYS A 60 4.89 -7.72 7.49
N VAL A 61 5.52 -6.94 6.62
CA VAL A 61 5.73 -7.32 5.22
C VAL A 61 6.45 -8.66 5.11
N GLU A 62 7.51 -8.87 5.90
CA GLU A 62 8.31 -10.09 5.84
C GLU A 62 7.61 -11.33 6.41
N SER A 63 6.41 -11.19 6.98
CA SER A 63 5.58 -12.34 7.37
C SER A 63 4.87 -13.01 6.19
N LEU A 64 4.85 -12.34 5.02
CA LEU A 64 4.28 -12.88 3.80
C LEU A 64 5.36 -13.57 2.96
N PRO A 65 4.96 -14.45 2.01
CA PRO A 65 5.91 -14.95 1.00
C PRO A 65 6.59 -13.80 0.25
N GLU A 66 7.88 -13.95 -0.03
CA GLU A 66 8.72 -12.89 -0.62
C GLU A 66 8.13 -12.32 -1.92
N GLU A 67 7.52 -13.15 -2.74
CA GLU A 67 6.88 -12.73 -3.99
C GLU A 67 5.75 -11.71 -3.80
N LEU A 68 5.20 -11.60 -2.57
CA LEU A 68 4.13 -10.65 -2.25
C LEU A 68 4.63 -9.39 -1.53
N TRP A 69 5.90 -9.31 -1.18
CA TRP A 69 6.42 -8.18 -0.40
C TRP A 69 6.22 -6.86 -1.11
N HIS A 70 6.59 -6.79 -2.39
CA HIS A 70 6.51 -5.53 -3.14
C HIS A 70 5.07 -5.05 -3.27
N ILE A 71 4.16 -5.90 -3.73
CA ILE A 71 2.76 -5.48 -3.90
C ILE A 71 2.10 -5.13 -2.57
N TYR A 72 2.35 -5.91 -1.52
CA TYR A 72 1.77 -5.62 -0.22
C TYR A 72 2.29 -4.30 0.35
N PHE A 73 3.61 -4.09 0.31
CA PHE A 73 4.23 -2.84 0.77
C PHE A 73 3.70 -1.64 -0.02
N ASP A 74 3.67 -1.72 -1.35
CA ASP A 74 3.14 -0.66 -2.21
C ASP A 74 1.67 -0.35 -1.89
N MET A 75 0.85 -1.37 -1.68
CA MET A 75 -0.55 -1.18 -1.28
C MET A 75 -0.66 -0.51 0.11
N CYS A 76 0.18 -0.88 1.06
CA CYS A 76 0.20 -0.24 2.38
C CYS A 76 0.50 1.25 2.28
N VAL A 77 1.46 1.64 1.45
CA VAL A 77 1.82 3.04 1.22
C VAL A 77 0.72 3.78 0.46
N ASN A 78 0.24 3.21 -0.64
CA ASN A 78 -0.70 3.85 -1.55
C ASN A 78 -2.14 3.88 -1.04
N GLN A 79 -2.61 2.78 -0.46
CA GLN A 79 -4.02 2.60 -0.09
C GLN A 79 -4.27 2.55 1.42
N GLY A 80 -3.21 2.39 2.21
CA GLY A 80 -3.26 2.16 3.64
C GLY A 80 -3.33 0.68 4.00
N LYS A 81 -2.84 0.34 5.19
CA LYS A 81 -2.73 -1.04 5.65
C LYS A 81 -4.05 -1.80 5.64
N SER A 82 -5.12 -1.20 6.16
CA SER A 82 -6.42 -1.89 6.27
C SER A 82 -6.94 -2.32 4.90
N ARG A 83 -6.88 -1.43 3.92
CA ARG A 83 -7.33 -1.73 2.55
C ARG A 83 -6.43 -2.74 1.87
N ALA A 84 -5.11 -2.61 2.06
CA ALA A 84 -4.13 -3.57 1.54
C ALA A 84 -4.41 -4.98 2.05
N VAL A 85 -4.60 -5.14 3.35
CA VAL A 85 -4.89 -6.44 3.96
C VAL A 85 -6.23 -7.00 3.46
N LYS A 86 -7.27 -6.17 3.35
CA LYS A 86 -8.56 -6.60 2.81
C LYS A 86 -8.46 -7.13 1.38
N ILE A 87 -7.66 -6.48 0.53
CA ILE A 87 -7.40 -6.94 -0.84
C ILE A 87 -6.80 -8.34 -0.83
N ILE A 88 -5.77 -8.57 -0.01
CA ILE A 88 -5.13 -9.88 0.10
C ILE A 88 -6.09 -10.92 0.69
N GLN A 89 -6.85 -10.58 1.72
CA GLN A 89 -7.84 -11.49 2.30
C GLN A 89 -8.89 -11.93 1.28
N ARG A 90 -9.38 -10.99 0.44
CA ARG A 90 -10.30 -11.33 -0.65
C ARG A 90 -9.65 -12.21 -1.71
N ALA A 91 -8.39 -11.96 -2.04
CA ALA A 91 -7.64 -12.79 -2.99
C ALA A 91 -7.49 -14.23 -2.48
N VAL A 92 -7.17 -14.40 -1.20
CA VAL A 92 -7.10 -15.72 -0.54
C VAL A 92 -8.47 -16.42 -0.57
N ASN A 93 -9.53 -15.69 -0.24
CA ASN A 93 -10.90 -16.24 -0.26
C ASN A 93 -11.34 -16.62 -1.68
N GLY A 94 -10.93 -15.86 -2.68
CA GLY A 94 -11.17 -16.18 -4.10
C GLY A 94 -10.49 -17.47 -4.55
N LYS A 95 -9.50 -17.95 -3.80
CA LYS A 95 -8.82 -19.23 -4.04
C LYS A 95 -9.34 -20.36 -3.12
N GLY A 96 -10.48 -20.16 -2.47
CA GLY A 96 -11.12 -21.16 -1.62
C GLY A 96 -10.89 -20.97 -0.12
N GLY A 97 -10.25 -19.89 0.29
CA GLY A 97 -10.11 -19.54 1.69
C GLY A 97 -11.41 -19.04 2.31
N SER A 98 -11.42 -18.89 3.63
CA SER A 98 -12.60 -18.48 4.41
C SER A 98 -12.24 -17.45 5.49
N LEU A 99 -11.32 -16.54 5.16
CA LEU A 99 -10.93 -15.46 6.06
C LEU A 99 -12.06 -14.45 6.27
N THR A 100 -12.18 -13.92 7.48
CA THR A 100 -12.95 -12.70 7.71
C THR A 100 -12.18 -11.52 7.09
N VAL A 101 -12.85 -10.77 6.21
CA VAL A 101 -12.24 -9.61 5.55
C VAL A 101 -12.34 -8.40 6.48
N ASP A 102 -11.41 -8.31 7.42
CA ASP A 102 -11.42 -7.31 8.50
C ASP A 102 -10.27 -6.29 8.41
N GLY A 103 -9.31 -6.50 7.51
CA GLY A 103 -8.14 -5.61 7.36
C GLY A 103 -7.04 -5.86 8.40
N GLY A 104 -7.13 -6.93 9.17
CA GLY A 104 -6.13 -7.29 10.17
C GLY A 104 -5.11 -8.32 9.65
N MET A 105 -3.83 -8.00 9.73
CA MET A 105 -2.75 -8.93 9.38
C MET A 105 -2.34 -9.70 10.64
N GLY A 106 -3.26 -10.54 11.14
CA GLY A 106 -3.03 -11.39 12.31
C GLY A 106 -2.55 -12.80 11.92
N PRO A 107 -2.34 -13.68 12.92
CA PRO A 107 -1.82 -15.03 12.70
C PRO A 107 -2.67 -15.87 11.73
N MET A 108 -3.99 -15.76 11.79
CA MET A 108 -4.88 -16.52 10.91
C MET A 108 -4.74 -16.09 9.45
N THR A 109 -4.66 -14.78 9.19
CA THR A 109 -4.47 -14.24 7.84
C THR A 109 -3.10 -14.65 7.29
N ILE A 110 -2.04 -14.48 8.08
CA ILE A 110 -0.67 -14.88 7.68
C ILE A 110 -0.62 -16.37 7.34
N ALA A 111 -1.17 -17.22 8.19
CA ALA A 111 -1.21 -18.66 7.96
C ALA A 111 -2.00 -19.02 6.69
N ALA A 112 -3.15 -18.39 6.46
CA ALA A 112 -3.97 -18.62 5.28
C ALA A 112 -3.28 -18.18 3.98
N ILE A 113 -2.55 -17.06 4.00
CA ILE A 113 -1.74 -16.59 2.86
C ILE A 113 -0.69 -17.67 2.49
N GLY A 114 0.06 -18.15 3.46
CA GLY A 114 1.08 -19.18 3.24
C GLY A 114 0.49 -20.50 2.76
N LYS A 115 -0.60 -20.97 3.38
CA LYS A 115 -1.26 -22.23 3.05
C LYS A 115 -1.91 -22.20 1.65
N SER A 116 -2.56 -21.12 1.30
CA SER A 116 -3.27 -20.97 0.00
C SER A 116 -2.32 -20.86 -1.17
N ARG A 117 -1.08 -20.43 -0.94
CA ARG A 117 -0.11 -20.10 -2.01
C ARG A 117 -0.72 -19.15 -3.03
N VAL A 118 -1.40 -18.11 -2.53
CA VAL A 118 -2.05 -17.12 -3.39
C VAL A 118 -1.02 -16.46 -4.31
N GLU A 119 -1.31 -16.46 -5.61
CA GLU A 119 -0.39 -15.96 -6.62
C GLU A 119 -0.35 -14.41 -6.63
N LEU A 120 0.79 -13.86 -7.01
CA LEU A 120 0.96 -12.42 -7.19
C LEU A 120 -0.10 -11.84 -8.16
N ASP A 121 -0.34 -12.51 -9.29
CA ASP A 121 -1.33 -12.06 -10.26
C ASP A 121 -2.76 -12.10 -9.72
N ARG A 122 -3.06 -13.02 -8.80
CA ARG A 122 -4.36 -13.03 -8.14
C ARG A 122 -4.52 -11.81 -7.24
N VAL A 123 -3.48 -11.47 -6.47
CA VAL A 123 -3.49 -10.25 -5.65
C VAL A 123 -3.62 -9.00 -6.52
N ARG A 124 -2.89 -8.93 -7.64
CA ARG A 124 -3.02 -7.83 -8.61
C ARG A 124 -4.45 -7.69 -9.12
N SER A 125 -5.09 -8.80 -9.47
CA SER A 125 -6.46 -8.78 -9.98
C SER A 125 -7.46 -8.22 -8.96
N TYR A 126 -7.30 -8.54 -7.70
CA TYR A 126 -8.14 -8.00 -6.63
C TYR A 126 -7.81 -6.54 -6.32
N ARG A 127 -6.57 -6.11 -6.50
CA ARG A 127 -6.19 -4.70 -6.42
C ARG A 127 -6.88 -3.88 -7.52
N VAL A 128 -6.84 -4.36 -8.75
CA VAL A 128 -7.54 -3.73 -9.89
C VAL A 128 -9.04 -3.67 -9.63
N LYS A 129 -9.63 -4.77 -9.16
CA LYS A 129 -11.05 -4.83 -8.80
C LYS A 129 -11.40 -3.79 -7.73
N TYR A 130 -10.56 -3.61 -6.72
CA TYR A 130 -10.77 -2.58 -5.70
C TYR A 130 -10.91 -1.19 -6.33
N TYR A 131 -10.01 -0.83 -7.24
CA TYR A 131 -10.06 0.47 -7.92
C TYR A 131 -11.28 0.59 -8.84
N ALA A 132 -11.60 -0.45 -9.59
CA ALA A 132 -12.79 -0.47 -10.45
C ALA A 132 -14.08 -0.28 -9.63
N ASP A 133 -14.21 -0.98 -8.51
CA ASP A 133 -15.36 -0.84 -7.62
C ASP A 133 -15.42 0.56 -7.00
N LEU A 134 -14.28 1.14 -6.66
CA LEU A 134 -14.20 2.50 -6.11
C LEU A 134 -14.68 3.55 -7.13
N VAL A 135 -14.24 3.45 -8.38
CA VAL A 135 -14.65 4.34 -9.46
C VAL A 135 -16.14 4.17 -9.78
N THR A 136 -16.66 2.94 -9.73
CA THR A 136 -18.10 2.68 -9.92
C THR A 136 -18.94 3.37 -8.86
N ARG A 137 -18.48 3.37 -7.61
CA ARG A 137 -19.16 4.05 -6.50
C ARG A 137 -18.97 5.56 -6.50
N LYS A 138 -17.83 6.04 -7.00
CA LYS A 138 -17.42 7.44 -7.04
C LYS A 138 -16.92 7.80 -8.44
N PRO A 139 -17.83 8.03 -9.42
CA PRO A 139 -17.45 8.24 -10.83
C PRO A 139 -16.53 9.43 -11.08
N ASP A 140 -16.53 10.43 -10.21
CA ASP A 140 -15.62 11.58 -10.30
C ASP A 140 -14.15 11.21 -10.10
N LEU A 141 -13.85 10.01 -9.56
CA LEU A 141 -12.50 9.49 -9.41
C LEU A 141 -11.98 8.76 -10.66
N GLU A 142 -12.80 8.59 -11.70
CA GLU A 142 -12.40 7.87 -12.92
C GLU A 142 -11.13 8.44 -13.56
N ARG A 143 -10.92 9.74 -13.45
CA ARG A 143 -9.71 10.42 -13.95
C ARG A 143 -8.41 9.86 -13.38
N PHE A 144 -8.45 9.23 -12.20
CA PHE A 144 -7.30 8.61 -11.55
C PHE A 144 -7.13 7.12 -11.87
N TYR A 145 -8.16 6.49 -12.43
CA TYR A 145 -8.22 5.03 -12.59
C TYR A 145 -7.10 4.49 -13.46
N PHE A 146 -6.79 5.14 -14.55
CA PHE A 146 -5.73 4.68 -15.46
C PHE A 146 -4.37 4.64 -14.75
N GLY A 147 -4.02 5.66 -13.98
CA GLY A 147 -2.78 5.69 -13.20
C GLY A 147 -2.73 4.60 -12.13
N TRP A 148 -3.85 4.39 -11.43
CA TRP A 148 -3.95 3.32 -10.44
C TRP A 148 -3.81 1.93 -11.06
N PHE A 149 -4.44 1.71 -12.19
CA PHE A 149 -4.35 0.47 -12.96
C PHE A 149 -2.91 0.18 -13.39
N LYS A 150 -2.24 1.16 -13.97
CA LYS A 150 -0.83 1.03 -14.35
C LYS A 150 0.04 0.64 -13.16
N ARG A 151 -0.08 1.36 -12.05
CA ARG A 151 0.70 1.06 -10.84
C ARG A 151 0.42 -0.37 -10.34
N ALA A 152 -0.84 -0.80 -10.37
CA ALA A 152 -1.21 -2.14 -9.94
C ALA A 152 -0.58 -3.25 -10.82
N LEU A 153 -0.35 -2.98 -12.10
CA LEU A 153 0.28 -3.93 -13.01
C LEU A 153 1.81 -3.92 -12.91
N GLU A 154 2.41 -2.79 -12.58
CA GLU A 154 3.87 -2.64 -12.48
C GLU A 154 4.46 -3.26 -11.20
N VAL A 155 3.67 -3.43 -10.20
CA VAL A 155 4.03 -3.96 -8.89
C VAL A 155 3.50 -5.37 -8.72
#